data_bb94d017e7324876de418c7a87b84bb2
#
_entry.id   bb94d017e7324876de418c7a87b84bb2
#
_cell.length_a   1.000
_cell.length_b   1.000
_cell.length_c   1.000
_cell.angle_alpha   90.00
_cell.angle_beta   90.00
_cell.angle_gamma   90.00
#
_symmetry.space_group_name_H-M   'P 1'
#
loop_
_entity.id
_entity.type
_entity.pdbx_description
1 polymer ?
#
loop_
_entity_poly.entity_id
_entity_poly.type
_entity_poly.pdbx_seq_one_letter_code
_entity_poly.pdbx_strand_id
1 'polypeptide(L)'
;MKSITTLLPLALAIASTQAYCPPTGPVLPPPTLPACPSNLTSTTRRALEKISSSTDATFSVQVTSRNHTFFSHHHTGTTLADIGTAEVDGESVYRLASVTKVFTVLSLLLQEGVDLDLPASHYVAELDNVPGYESTTLRMLASQLAGVPRDGYMFDLTSGLSPEMLKSLGLPSIEPPANVPKCDAVSQGQAPCTRSEFFDVLAGAGTTWQPGQKAAYSNLAFIILGFAVENITGTPYVEVVRDTILEPLGMTSTGYSAPELSRLVVPNNSRDFAVMDVYNYNATGGLYSTPNDLSSFLRGLLNFDLLNNARTSAWLKPQAFTSSPLNSVGAPWEIYRPTSLLPDNRPLDVYTKSGGLPGYNAYIALVPEFDIGISVNVAGAGDKDYDVVRAIFSSVLETLVPGLDALARTQAAQKYAGTYTSGSGNTTSSLVMSVDDGPGLKVEKWTLLGNNVLDIVAMLNRAQGAAAIDVRAYPIGEDERWLLVTEKVGGDQGAPAVYAGTCDGWFLLDQVRFAGLPTDEIDFVVKDGEVVGAVSPGLRQQLTKS
;
A
#
# COMPACT_ATOMS: atom_id res chain seq x y z
N MET A 1 -24.51 -33.82 -52.12
CA MET A 1 -25.20 -33.40 -50.89
C MET A 1 -24.13 -33.07 -49.86
N LYS A 2 -23.83 -31.78 -49.65
CA LYS A 2 -22.90 -31.31 -48.64
C LYS A 2 -23.71 -30.83 -47.45
N SER A 3 -23.54 -31.49 -46.31
CA SER A 3 -24.16 -31.12 -45.05
C SER A 3 -23.47 -29.87 -44.48
N ILE A 4 -24.20 -28.80 -44.34
CA ILE A 4 -23.76 -27.57 -43.68
C ILE A 4 -24.11 -27.71 -42.17
N THR A 5 -23.09 -27.96 -41.36
CA THR A 5 -23.23 -27.95 -39.91
C THR A 5 -23.19 -26.50 -39.44
N THR A 6 -24.34 -25.98 -39.04
CA THR A 6 -24.47 -24.65 -38.44
C THR A 6 -23.94 -24.72 -37.01
N LEU A 7 -22.78 -24.12 -36.77
CA LEU A 7 -22.29 -23.82 -35.41
C LEU A 7 -23.11 -22.65 -34.82
N LEU A 8 -23.98 -22.94 -33.87
CA LEU A 8 -24.55 -21.90 -33.03
C LEU A 8 -23.44 -21.29 -32.17
N PRO A 9 -23.29 -19.95 -32.12
CA PRO A 9 -22.42 -19.34 -31.15
C PRO A 9 -23.03 -19.50 -29.77
N LEU A 10 -22.30 -20.16 -28.89
CA LEU A 10 -22.57 -20.18 -27.45
C LEU A 10 -22.30 -18.77 -26.95
N ALA A 11 -23.35 -17.95 -26.84
CA ALA A 11 -23.26 -16.67 -26.12
C ALA A 11 -23.00 -17.00 -24.64
N LEU A 12 -21.75 -16.88 -24.20
CA LEU A 12 -21.45 -16.73 -22.77
C LEU A 12 -22.21 -15.48 -22.33
N ALA A 13 -23.29 -15.67 -21.59
CA ALA A 13 -23.86 -14.61 -20.78
C ALA A 13 -22.83 -14.31 -19.68
N ILE A 14 -21.98 -13.32 -19.92
CA ILE A 14 -21.24 -12.65 -18.86
C ILE A 14 -22.33 -12.00 -18.03
N ALA A 15 -22.66 -12.59 -16.89
CA ALA A 15 -23.44 -11.91 -15.88
C ALA A 15 -22.67 -10.61 -15.60
N SER A 16 -23.21 -9.50 -16.04
CA SER A 16 -22.69 -8.18 -15.66
C SER A 16 -22.93 -8.05 -14.16
N THR A 17 -21.93 -8.43 -13.37
CA THR A 17 -21.89 -8.02 -11.96
C THR A 17 -21.93 -6.51 -11.99
N GLN A 18 -22.92 -5.93 -11.34
CA GLN A 18 -23.03 -4.48 -11.20
C GLN A 18 -21.71 -4.00 -10.58
N ALA A 19 -20.91 -3.27 -11.35
CA ALA A 19 -19.67 -2.69 -10.85
C ALA A 19 -20.08 -1.45 -10.03
N TYR A 20 -20.02 -1.57 -8.72
CA TYR A 20 -20.17 -0.41 -7.84
C TYR A 20 -18.96 0.52 -7.97
N CYS A 21 -19.22 1.82 -7.81
CA CYS A 21 -18.21 2.87 -7.86
C CYS A 21 -18.15 3.66 -6.54
N PRO A 22 -17.80 3.01 -5.42
CA PRO A 22 -17.69 3.71 -4.15
C PRO A 22 -16.55 4.75 -4.20
N PRO A 23 -16.56 5.75 -3.32
CA PRO A 23 -15.39 6.57 -3.06
C PRO A 23 -14.19 5.69 -2.70
N THR A 24 -12.97 6.13 -3.05
CA THR A 24 -11.74 5.41 -2.67
C THR A 24 -11.52 5.48 -1.16
N GLY A 25 -11.13 4.36 -0.56
CA GLY A 25 -10.91 4.21 0.87
C GLY A 25 -11.97 3.33 1.53
N PRO A 26 -12.11 3.36 2.86
CA PRO A 26 -13.04 2.53 3.59
C PRO A 26 -14.50 2.76 3.14
N VAL A 27 -15.15 1.68 2.70
CA VAL A 27 -16.58 1.73 2.33
C VAL A 27 -17.51 1.56 3.53
N LEU A 28 -17.01 1.00 4.60
CA LEU A 28 -17.60 0.89 5.93
C LEU A 28 -16.54 1.25 6.97
N PRO A 29 -16.92 1.61 8.20
CA PRO A 29 -15.93 1.77 9.26
C PRO A 29 -15.08 0.49 9.39
N PRO A 30 -13.75 0.61 9.55
CA PRO A 30 -12.89 -0.53 9.78
C PRO A 30 -13.37 -1.37 10.95
N PRO A 31 -13.25 -2.71 10.89
CA PRO A 31 -13.77 -3.55 11.95
C PRO A 31 -12.98 -3.41 13.24
N THR A 32 -13.68 -3.32 14.36
CA THR A 32 -13.05 -3.43 15.68
C THR A 32 -12.62 -4.87 15.90
N LEU A 33 -11.32 -5.08 16.11
CA LEU A 33 -10.71 -6.40 16.26
C LEU A 33 -10.45 -6.72 17.72
N PRO A 34 -10.85 -7.91 18.22
CA PRO A 34 -10.42 -8.38 19.52
C PRO A 34 -8.93 -8.75 19.51
N ALA A 35 -8.30 -8.82 20.68
CA ALA A 35 -6.86 -9.12 20.80
C ALA A 35 -6.46 -10.47 20.16
N CYS A 36 -7.34 -11.46 20.16
CA CYS A 36 -7.10 -12.79 19.56
C CYS A 36 -8.31 -13.25 18.75
N PRO A 37 -8.49 -12.78 17.51
CA PRO A 37 -9.64 -13.16 16.68
C PRO A 37 -9.45 -14.56 16.05
N SER A 38 -9.47 -15.63 16.86
CA SER A 38 -9.16 -17.00 16.43
C SER A 38 -10.00 -17.48 15.25
N ASN A 39 -11.29 -17.13 15.22
CA ASN A 39 -12.17 -17.48 14.09
C ASN A 39 -11.74 -16.82 12.78
N LEU A 40 -11.29 -15.55 12.84
CA LEU A 40 -10.81 -14.79 11.70
C LEU A 40 -9.47 -15.33 11.20
N THR A 41 -8.54 -15.65 12.11
CA THR A 41 -7.13 -15.97 11.77
C THR A 41 -6.88 -17.47 11.56
N SER A 42 -7.83 -18.34 11.86
CA SER A 42 -7.64 -19.80 11.78
C SER A 42 -7.34 -20.30 10.35
N THR A 43 -7.98 -19.72 9.34
CA THR A 43 -7.74 -20.07 7.94
C THR A 43 -6.38 -19.60 7.47
N THR A 44 -5.98 -18.37 7.82
CA THR A 44 -4.64 -17.83 7.55
C THR A 44 -3.57 -18.71 8.19
N ARG A 45 -3.74 -19.09 9.45
CA ARG A 45 -2.79 -19.96 10.15
C ARG A 45 -2.61 -21.29 9.43
N ARG A 46 -3.69 -21.98 9.04
CA ARG A 46 -3.61 -23.25 8.30
C ARG A 46 -2.94 -23.09 6.93
N ALA A 47 -3.19 -21.97 6.22
CA ALA A 47 -2.54 -21.69 4.95
C ALA A 47 -1.02 -21.52 5.13
N LEU A 48 -0.60 -20.80 6.17
CA LEU A 48 0.82 -20.60 6.48
C LEU A 48 1.49 -21.89 6.99
N GLU A 49 0.81 -22.71 7.79
CA GLU A 49 1.30 -24.04 8.20
C GLU A 49 1.55 -24.95 7.00
N LYS A 50 0.70 -24.89 5.98
CA LYS A 50 0.90 -25.60 4.72
C LYS A 50 2.15 -25.11 3.98
N ILE A 51 2.37 -23.79 3.91
CA ILE A 51 3.58 -23.21 3.33
C ILE A 51 4.80 -23.65 4.16
N SER A 52 4.76 -23.55 5.50
CA SER A 52 5.80 -24.01 6.41
C SER A 52 6.25 -25.45 6.14
N SER A 53 5.28 -26.35 5.87
CA SER A 53 5.57 -27.76 5.58
C SER A 53 6.15 -28.01 4.18
N SER A 54 6.16 -27.02 3.30
CA SER A 54 6.60 -27.13 1.89
C SER A 54 7.84 -26.31 1.55
N THR A 55 8.43 -25.62 2.54
CA THR A 55 9.62 -24.79 2.33
C THR A 55 10.67 -25.06 3.40
N ASP A 56 11.93 -24.98 3.01
CA ASP A 56 13.08 -24.99 3.93
C ASP A 56 13.44 -23.57 4.42
N ALA A 57 12.77 -22.55 3.89
CA ALA A 57 13.00 -21.16 4.27
C ALA A 57 12.50 -20.86 5.68
N THR A 58 13.16 -19.96 6.35
CA THR A 58 12.72 -19.38 7.63
C THR A 58 11.89 -18.14 7.34
N PHE A 59 10.74 -17.97 8.03
CA PHE A 59 9.95 -16.77 7.86
C PHE A 59 9.14 -16.36 9.09
N SER A 60 8.83 -15.08 9.16
CA SER A 60 7.95 -14.48 10.16
C SER A 60 6.88 -13.64 9.49
N VAL A 61 5.64 -13.75 9.96
CA VAL A 61 4.49 -12.97 9.53
C VAL A 61 3.82 -12.35 10.74
N GLN A 62 3.55 -11.05 10.68
CA GLN A 62 2.69 -10.39 11.65
C GLN A 62 1.62 -9.55 10.96
N VAL A 63 0.43 -9.51 11.57
CA VAL A 63 -0.64 -8.59 11.18
C VAL A 63 -1.06 -7.78 12.41
N THR A 64 -1.02 -6.47 12.25
CA THR A 64 -1.38 -5.51 13.29
C THR A 64 -2.60 -4.69 12.90
N SER A 65 -3.43 -4.32 13.85
CA SER A 65 -4.40 -3.24 13.73
C SER A 65 -3.80 -1.92 14.26
N ARG A 66 -4.58 -0.86 14.33
CA ARG A 66 -4.18 0.39 15.02
C ARG A 66 -3.79 0.15 16.47
N ASN A 67 -4.38 -0.82 17.15
CA ASN A 67 -4.27 -0.99 18.59
C ASN A 67 -3.25 -2.05 19.00
N HIS A 68 -3.15 -3.16 18.26
CA HIS A 68 -2.32 -4.29 18.65
C HIS A 68 -2.05 -5.25 17.49
N THR A 69 -0.97 -6.03 17.61
CA THR A 69 -0.71 -7.18 16.75
C THR A 69 -1.66 -8.32 17.13
N PHE A 70 -2.56 -8.70 16.23
CA PHE A 70 -3.58 -9.71 16.49
C PHE A 70 -3.30 -11.06 15.81
N PHE A 71 -2.27 -11.12 14.97
CA PHE A 71 -1.82 -12.36 14.33
C PHE A 71 -0.30 -12.37 14.22
N SER A 72 0.30 -13.52 14.61
CA SER A 72 1.70 -13.83 14.41
C SER A 72 1.86 -15.27 14.00
N HIS A 73 2.79 -15.52 13.07
CA HIS A 73 3.22 -16.86 12.66
C HIS A 73 4.72 -16.82 12.35
N HIS A 74 5.46 -17.71 13.00
CA HIS A 74 6.91 -17.83 12.86
C HIS A 74 7.23 -19.27 12.47
N HIS A 75 8.11 -19.45 11.48
CA HIS A 75 8.56 -20.75 11.01
C HIS A 75 10.07 -20.75 10.89
N THR A 76 10.73 -21.64 11.62
CA THR A 76 12.16 -21.86 11.52
C THR A 76 12.40 -22.99 10.52
N GLY A 77 12.98 -22.64 9.38
CA GLY A 77 13.35 -23.59 8.33
C GLY A 77 14.69 -24.26 8.60
N THR A 78 15.12 -25.13 7.68
CA THR A 78 16.35 -25.92 7.80
C THR A 78 17.58 -25.23 7.20
N THR A 79 17.43 -24.04 6.60
CA THR A 79 18.49 -23.32 5.88
C THR A 79 19.23 -22.29 6.72
N LEU A 80 19.00 -22.25 8.04
CA LEU A 80 19.73 -21.34 8.94
C LEU A 80 21.16 -21.81 9.22
N ALA A 81 22.03 -20.81 9.39
CA ALA A 81 23.38 -21.02 9.84
C ALA A 81 23.44 -21.27 11.35
N ASP A 82 24.48 -21.91 11.78
CA ASP A 82 24.77 -22.22 13.18
C ASP A 82 25.25 -21.01 14.01
N ILE A 83 25.45 -19.86 13.38
CA ILE A 83 25.99 -18.62 13.99
C ILE A 83 24.92 -17.58 14.33
N GLY A 84 23.67 -17.80 13.95
CA GLY A 84 22.53 -16.88 14.16
C GLY A 84 21.56 -17.38 15.21
N THR A 85 20.32 -16.83 15.17
CA THR A 85 19.24 -17.37 16.00
C THR A 85 18.92 -18.81 15.61
N ALA A 86 18.70 -19.67 16.60
CA ALA A 86 18.34 -21.07 16.37
C ALA A 86 16.84 -21.26 16.10
N GLU A 87 16.01 -20.36 16.59
CA GLU A 87 14.55 -20.38 16.43
C GLU A 87 14.07 -18.94 16.25
N VAL A 88 13.13 -18.72 15.32
CA VAL A 88 12.60 -17.39 15.04
C VAL A 88 11.31 -17.08 15.79
N ASP A 89 11.21 -15.82 16.23
CA ASP A 89 10.07 -15.26 16.92
C ASP A 89 9.82 -13.80 16.50
N GLY A 90 9.01 -13.06 17.27
CA GLY A 90 8.71 -11.65 17.01
C GLY A 90 9.91 -10.70 17.21
N GLU A 91 10.96 -11.14 17.93
CA GLU A 91 12.18 -10.36 18.24
C GLU A 91 13.37 -10.74 17.36
N SER A 92 13.21 -11.73 16.50
CA SER A 92 14.26 -12.15 15.57
C SER A 92 14.51 -11.09 14.50
N VAL A 93 15.78 -10.74 14.29
CA VAL A 93 16.16 -9.63 13.42
C VAL A 93 16.41 -10.13 11.99
N TYR A 94 15.81 -9.46 11.03
CA TYR A 94 15.97 -9.70 9.59
C TYR A 94 16.56 -8.47 8.90
N ARG A 95 17.22 -8.67 7.77
CA ARG A 95 17.51 -7.58 6.84
C ARG A 95 16.25 -7.22 6.06
N LEU A 96 15.94 -5.92 6.01
CA LEU A 96 14.74 -5.42 5.34
C LEU A 96 14.95 -5.07 3.87
N ALA A 97 16.21 -4.93 3.45
CA ALA A 97 16.51 -4.49 2.09
C ALA A 97 15.70 -3.24 1.70
N SER A 98 15.10 -3.22 0.53
CA SER A 98 14.41 -2.05 -0.02
C SER A 98 13.15 -1.60 0.73
N VAL A 99 12.68 -2.32 1.75
CA VAL A 99 11.68 -1.77 2.69
C VAL A 99 12.20 -0.50 3.36
N THR A 100 13.53 -0.39 3.54
CA THR A 100 14.23 0.81 4.01
C THR A 100 13.79 2.10 3.29
N LYS A 101 13.47 2.01 2.00
CA LYS A 101 13.08 3.17 1.18
C LYS A 101 11.86 3.92 1.72
N VAL A 102 10.97 3.21 2.42
CA VAL A 102 9.80 3.84 3.07
C VAL A 102 10.25 4.76 4.20
N PHE A 103 11.24 4.33 4.98
CA PHE A 103 11.84 5.13 6.06
C PHE A 103 12.58 6.34 5.49
N THR A 104 13.25 6.20 4.35
CA THR A 104 13.94 7.30 3.67
C THR A 104 12.97 8.38 3.21
N VAL A 105 11.87 8.00 2.57
CA VAL A 105 10.87 8.99 2.15
C VAL A 105 10.18 9.62 3.37
N LEU A 106 9.86 8.82 4.38
CA LEU A 106 9.24 9.33 5.60
C LEU A 106 10.17 10.32 6.31
N SER A 107 11.48 10.05 6.40
CA SER A 107 12.44 10.98 7.01
C SER A 107 12.49 12.34 6.31
N LEU A 108 12.31 12.38 4.98
CA LEU A 108 12.17 13.64 4.22
C LEU A 108 10.84 14.33 4.51
N LEU A 109 9.75 13.57 4.52
CA LEU A 109 8.42 14.11 4.80
C LEU A 109 8.30 14.70 6.20
N LEU A 110 9.10 14.26 7.14
CA LEU A 110 9.12 14.76 8.51
C LEU A 110 9.89 16.09 8.65
N GLN A 111 10.70 16.47 7.65
CA GLN A 111 11.43 17.76 7.71
C GLN A 111 10.49 18.93 7.42
N GLU A 112 10.52 19.93 8.28
CA GLU A 112 9.76 21.17 8.07
C GLU A 112 10.41 22.03 6.97
N GLY A 113 9.58 22.67 6.15
CA GLY A 113 10.03 23.60 5.10
C GLY A 113 10.64 22.93 3.86
N VAL A 114 10.67 21.60 3.77
CA VAL A 114 11.14 20.89 2.57
C VAL A 114 10.06 20.91 1.50
N ASP A 115 10.39 21.49 0.36
CA ASP A 115 9.57 21.41 -0.85
C ASP A 115 10.11 20.30 -1.76
N LEU A 116 9.35 19.21 -1.88
CA LEU A 116 9.74 18.07 -2.69
C LEU A 116 9.72 18.33 -4.20
N ASP A 117 9.16 19.45 -4.64
CA ASP A 117 8.99 19.81 -6.05
C ASP A 117 10.01 20.83 -6.55
N LEU A 118 10.86 21.36 -5.68
CA LEU A 118 12.05 22.09 -6.09
C LEU A 118 13.06 21.15 -6.79
N PRO A 119 13.92 21.68 -7.68
CA PRO A 119 15.03 20.90 -8.24
C PRO A 119 15.84 20.22 -7.13
N ALA A 120 16.14 18.94 -7.30
CA ALA A 120 16.88 18.18 -6.29
C ALA A 120 18.28 18.77 -6.03
N SER A 121 18.85 19.48 -7.00
CA SER A 121 20.12 20.22 -6.86
C SER A 121 20.05 21.35 -5.81
N HIS A 122 18.85 21.86 -5.50
CA HIS A 122 18.67 22.79 -4.37
C HIS A 122 19.11 22.17 -3.03
N TYR A 123 18.95 20.86 -2.89
CA TYR A 123 19.29 20.09 -1.68
C TYR A 123 20.61 19.32 -1.84
N VAL A 124 20.98 18.95 -3.08
CA VAL A 124 22.17 18.16 -3.41
C VAL A 124 22.87 18.84 -4.59
N ALA A 125 23.71 19.81 -4.27
CA ALA A 125 24.32 20.73 -5.26
C ALA A 125 25.18 20.01 -6.32
N GLU A 126 25.70 18.81 -6.03
CA GLU A 126 26.46 18.02 -6.98
C GLU A 126 25.65 17.66 -8.24
N LEU A 127 24.32 17.61 -8.14
CA LEU A 127 23.43 17.32 -9.28
C LEU A 127 23.46 18.42 -10.37
N ASP A 128 23.88 19.64 -10.04
CA ASP A 128 24.07 20.71 -11.05
C ASP A 128 25.13 20.36 -12.09
N ASN A 129 26.02 19.42 -11.74
CA ASN A 129 27.11 18.97 -12.63
C ASN A 129 26.81 17.60 -13.28
N VAL A 130 25.60 17.05 -13.09
CA VAL A 130 25.18 15.76 -13.65
C VAL A 130 24.21 15.99 -14.80
N PRO A 131 24.62 15.78 -16.07
CA PRO A 131 23.77 16.04 -17.23
C PRO A 131 22.46 15.22 -17.19
N GLY A 132 21.32 15.86 -17.48
CA GLY A 132 20.01 15.24 -17.55
C GLY A 132 19.24 15.24 -16.22
N TYR A 133 19.79 15.85 -15.15
CA TYR A 133 19.15 15.91 -13.83
C TYR A 133 18.63 17.30 -13.47
N GLU A 134 18.69 18.27 -14.38
CA GLU A 134 18.38 19.69 -14.16
C GLU A 134 16.93 19.92 -13.68
N SER A 135 16.00 19.07 -14.11
CA SER A 135 14.58 19.12 -13.73
C SER A 135 14.16 18.05 -12.72
N THR A 136 15.11 17.27 -12.23
CA THR A 136 14.83 16.21 -11.26
C THR A 136 14.47 16.83 -9.91
N THR A 137 13.40 16.31 -9.28
CA THR A 137 12.93 16.76 -7.95
C THR A 137 13.04 15.63 -6.92
N LEU A 138 13.01 15.97 -5.62
CA LEU A 138 12.99 14.95 -4.56
C LEU A 138 11.75 14.03 -4.69
N ARG A 139 10.61 14.56 -5.11
CA ARG A 139 9.41 13.77 -5.39
C ARG A 139 9.63 12.76 -6.50
N MET A 140 10.28 13.14 -7.59
CA MET A 140 10.59 12.23 -8.69
C MET A 140 11.57 11.13 -8.25
N LEU A 141 12.57 11.46 -7.44
CA LEU A 141 13.48 10.47 -6.86
C LEU A 141 12.72 9.47 -5.97
N ALA A 142 11.89 9.96 -5.06
CA ALA A 142 11.10 9.16 -4.12
C ALA A 142 10.08 8.24 -4.82
N SER A 143 9.53 8.67 -5.96
CA SER A 143 8.52 7.94 -6.73
C SER A 143 9.06 7.17 -7.92
N GLN A 144 10.40 7.01 -8.04
CA GLN A 144 11.03 6.28 -9.13
C GLN A 144 10.82 6.91 -10.53
N LEU A 145 10.51 8.21 -10.58
CA LEU A 145 10.22 8.95 -11.81
C LEU A 145 11.39 9.80 -12.30
N ALA A 146 12.51 9.80 -11.59
CA ALA A 146 13.65 10.64 -11.94
C ALA A 146 14.51 10.14 -13.11
N GLY A 147 14.27 8.90 -13.57
CA GLY A 147 15.08 8.29 -14.64
C GLY A 147 16.50 7.94 -14.22
N VAL A 148 16.79 7.93 -12.92
CA VAL A 148 18.11 7.54 -12.38
C VAL A 148 18.36 6.06 -12.69
N PRO A 149 19.57 5.67 -13.15
CA PRO A 149 19.94 4.26 -13.35
C PRO A 149 19.70 3.42 -12.10
N ARG A 150 19.46 2.11 -12.29
CA ARG A 150 19.07 1.23 -11.21
C ARG A 150 20.14 1.10 -10.12
N ASP A 151 21.35 0.66 -10.47
CA ASP A 151 22.37 0.16 -9.52
C ASP A 151 23.81 0.57 -9.89
N GLY A 152 24.01 1.56 -10.74
CA GLY A 152 25.35 1.96 -11.18
C GLY A 152 26.09 0.79 -11.82
N TYR A 153 27.26 0.43 -11.27
CA TYR A 153 28.09 -0.67 -11.76
C TYR A 153 27.95 -1.98 -10.96
N MET A 154 27.04 -2.04 -9.98
CA MET A 154 26.90 -3.21 -9.09
C MET A 154 26.62 -4.50 -9.86
N PHE A 155 25.92 -4.42 -10.98
CA PHE A 155 25.57 -5.56 -11.85
C PHE A 155 26.23 -5.46 -13.22
N ASP A 156 27.36 -4.74 -13.36
CA ASP A 156 28.12 -4.72 -14.61
C ASP A 156 28.70 -6.11 -14.87
N LEU A 157 28.44 -6.65 -16.05
CA LEU A 157 28.86 -7.99 -16.42
C LEU A 157 30.38 -8.13 -16.43
N THR A 158 31.12 -7.06 -16.74
CA THR A 158 32.58 -7.07 -16.74
C THR A 158 33.18 -7.11 -15.33
N SER A 159 32.41 -6.73 -14.33
CA SER A 159 32.81 -6.80 -12.91
C SER A 159 32.51 -8.16 -12.28
N GLY A 160 31.48 -8.87 -12.78
CA GLY A 160 31.01 -10.14 -12.19
C GLY A 160 31.40 -11.41 -12.94
N LEU A 161 31.80 -11.32 -14.22
CA LEU A 161 32.09 -12.47 -15.07
C LEU A 161 33.52 -12.43 -15.62
N SER A 162 34.13 -13.59 -15.76
CA SER A 162 35.44 -13.67 -16.41
C SER A 162 35.36 -13.37 -17.91
N PRO A 163 36.47 -12.91 -18.55
CA PRO A 163 36.51 -12.69 -19.99
C PRO A 163 36.12 -13.94 -20.81
N GLU A 164 36.47 -15.13 -20.35
CA GLU A 164 36.13 -16.41 -20.98
C GLU A 164 34.62 -16.65 -20.88
N MET A 165 33.99 -16.32 -19.75
CA MET A 165 32.55 -16.49 -19.52
C MET A 165 31.76 -15.51 -20.40
N LEU A 166 32.19 -14.23 -20.48
CA LEU A 166 31.62 -13.23 -21.37
C LEU A 166 31.68 -13.69 -22.83
N LYS A 167 32.85 -14.22 -23.26
CA LYS A 167 33.02 -14.77 -24.61
C LYS A 167 32.11 -15.98 -24.87
N SER A 168 31.91 -16.86 -23.89
CA SER A 168 31.03 -18.02 -24.01
C SER A 168 29.57 -17.62 -24.18
N LEU A 169 29.15 -16.44 -23.67
CA LEU A 169 27.85 -15.83 -23.85
C LEU A 169 27.73 -15.09 -25.20
N GLY A 170 28.76 -15.07 -26.03
CA GLY A 170 28.76 -14.36 -27.32
C GLY A 170 28.95 -12.85 -27.20
N LEU A 171 29.37 -12.35 -26.05
CA LEU A 171 29.63 -10.93 -25.85
C LEU A 171 30.99 -10.55 -26.46
N PRO A 172 31.12 -9.31 -26.99
CA PRO A 172 32.39 -8.85 -27.56
C PRO A 172 33.46 -8.79 -26.48
N SER A 173 34.70 -9.05 -26.88
CA SER A 173 35.85 -8.81 -26.00
C SER A 173 36.00 -7.30 -25.79
N ILE A 174 35.83 -6.88 -24.55
CA ILE A 174 36.02 -5.50 -24.13
C ILE A 174 37.17 -5.48 -23.13
N GLU A 175 38.18 -4.66 -23.40
CA GLU A 175 39.09 -4.26 -22.32
C GLU A 175 38.24 -3.45 -21.34
N PRO A 176 38.31 -3.71 -20.02
CA PRO A 176 37.55 -2.93 -19.05
C PRO A 176 37.79 -1.45 -19.33
N PRO A 177 36.76 -0.62 -19.48
CA PRO A 177 36.97 0.81 -19.67
C PRO A 177 37.89 1.30 -18.54
N ALA A 178 38.90 2.11 -18.85
CA ALA A 178 39.79 2.69 -17.85
C ALA A 178 39.03 3.49 -16.76
N ASN A 179 37.77 3.78 -17.03
CA ASN A 179 36.87 4.59 -16.22
C ASN A 179 35.73 3.80 -15.53
N VAL A 180 35.74 2.46 -15.55
CA VAL A 180 34.81 1.73 -14.67
C VAL A 180 35.29 1.93 -13.24
N PRO A 181 34.47 2.57 -12.37
CA PRO A 181 34.90 2.80 -10.99
C PRO A 181 35.19 1.46 -10.31
N LYS A 182 36.23 1.43 -9.53
CA LYS A 182 36.56 0.27 -8.67
C LYS A 182 35.87 0.37 -7.31
N CYS A 183 34.66 0.93 -7.31
CA CYS A 183 33.84 1.11 -6.13
C CYS A 183 32.40 0.70 -6.45
N ASP A 184 31.52 0.72 -5.46
CA ASP A 184 30.08 0.46 -5.59
C ASP A 184 29.67 -1.01 -5.80
N ALA A 185 30.61 -1.92 -5.94
CA ALA A 185 30.33 -3.36 -5.98
C ALA A 185 30.61 -4.00 -4.61
N VAL A 186 29.98 -3.46 -3.55
CA VAL A 186 30.14 -3.94 -2.17
C VAL A 186 29.84 -5.44 -2.07
N SER A 187 28.85 -5.93 -2.83
CA SER A 187 28.51 -7.35 -2.94
C SER A 187 29.63 -8.21 -3.55
N GLN A 188 30.63 -7.59 -4.17
CA GLN A 188 31.78 -8.25 -4.78
C GLN A 188 33.07 -7.97 -3.99
N GLY A 189 32.97 -7.45 -2.76
CA GLY A 189 34.09 -7.14 -1.89
C GLY A 189 34.85 -5.87 -2.28
N GLN A 190 34.26 -5.00 -3.10
CA GLN A 190 34.84 -3.70 -3.42
C GLN A 190 34.47 -2.65 -2.36
N ALA A 191 35.31 -1.65 -2.19
CA ALA A 191 35.00 -0.52 -1.32
C ALA A 191 33.81 0.28 -1.86
N PRO A 192 32.96 0.87 -0.98
CA PRO A 192 31.93 1.80 -1.41
C PRO A 192 32.56 3.01 -2.09
N CYS A 193 31.87 3.58 -3.06
CA CYS A 193 32.25 4.87 -3.64
C CYS A 193 32.19 5.96 -2.59
N THR A 194 33.16 6.86 -2.60
CA THR A 194 33.02 8.15 -1.93
C THR A 194 31.88 8.93 -2.57
N ARG A 195 31.34 9.93 -1.87
CA ARG A 195 30.28 10.79 -2.41
C ARG A 195 30.67 11.43 -3.76
N SER A 196 31.91 11.88 -3.92
CA SER A 196 32.40 12.44 -5.20
C SER A 196 32.40 11.40 -6.31
N GLU A 197 32.97 10.21 -6.05
CA GLU A 197 33.01 9.11 -7.01
C GLU A 197 31.60 8.65 -7.42
N PHE A 198 30.65 8.67 -6.50
CA PHE A 198 29.24 8.37 -6.79
C PHE A 198 28.66 9.31 -7.85
N PHE A 199 28.89 10.63 -7.74
CA PHE A 199 28.41 11.59 -8.73
C PHE A 199 29.16 11.50 -10.06
N ASP A 200 30.45 11.14 -10.06
CA ASP A 200 31.20 10.84 -11.28
C ASP A 200 30.61 9.63 -12.02
N VAL A 201 30.26 8.58 -11.27
CA VAL A 201 29.56 7.39 -11.80
C VAL A 201 28.20 7.79 -12.40
N LEU A 202 27.43 8.59 -11.67
CA LEU A 202 26.11 9.04 -12.10
C LEU A 202 26.18 9.88 -13.38
N ALA A 203 27.15 10.80 -13.47
CA ALA A 203 27.38 11.62 -14.65
C ALA A 203 27.78 10.78 -15.88
N GLY A 204 28.53 9.70 -15.68
CA GLY A 204 28.91 8.78 -16.76
C GLY A 204 27.81 7.83 -17.22
N ALA A 205 26.84 7.53 -16.35
CA ALA A 205 25.76 6.56 -16.62
C ALA A 205 24.58 7.14 -17.42
N GLY A 206 24.36 8.46 -17.35
CA GLY A 206 23.20 9.13 -17.97
C GLY A 206 21.87 8.80 -17.30
N THR A 207 20.76 9.01 -18.00
CA THR A 207 19.39 8.74 -17.49
C THR A 207 18.74 7.58 -18.26
N THR A 208 18.00 6.73 -17.56
CA THR A 208 17.18 5.65 -18.16
C THR A 208 16.01 6.21 -18.96
N TRP A 209 15.35 7.23 -18.42
CA TRP A 209 14.25 8.00 -19.02
C TRP A 209 14.44 9.47 -18.68
N GLN A 210 13.83 10.35 -19.47
CA GLN A 210 13.74 11.73 -19.07
C GLN A 210 12.97 11.86 -17.75
N PRO A 211 13.38 12.70 -16.80
CA PRO A 211 12.68 12.91 -15.55
C PRO A 211 11.18 13.19 -15.74
N GLY A 212 10.35 12.56 -14.91
CA GLY A 212 8.91 12.71 -14.92
C GLY A 212 8.15 11.87 -15.95
N GLN A 213 8.82 11.19 -16.91
CA GLN A 213 8.11 10.51 -18.00
C GLN A 213 7.59 9.12 -17.62
N LYS A 214 8.41 8.28 -17.01
CA LYS A 214 8.10 6.87 -16.72
C LYS A 214 8.79 6.42 -15.45
N ALA A 215 8.10 5.56 -14.72
CA ALA A 215 8.71 4.94 -13.55
C ALA A 215 9.80 3.93 -13.97
N ALA A 216 10.96 4.04 -13.36
CA ALA A 216 12.07 3.10 -13.45
C ALA A 216 12.70 2.94 -12.07
N TYR A 217 12.65 1.72 -11.53
CA TYR A 217 13.17 1.45 -10.20
C TYR A 217 14.66 1.76 -10.11
N SER A 218 15.05 2.56 -9.12
CA SER A 218 16.42 2.97 -8.90
C SER A 218 16.80 2.87 -7.42
N ASN A 219 17.92 2.22 -7.14
CA ASN A 219 18.57 2.24 -5.85
C ASN A 219 19.41 3.53 -5.68
N LEU A 220 20.06 3.98 -6.76
CA LEU A 220 20.87 5.20 -6.74
C LEU A 220 20.03 6.45 -6.41
N ALA A 221 18.77 6.50 -6.85
CA ALA A 221 17.85 7.60 -6.48
C ALA A 221 17.71 7.73 -4.95
N PHE A 222 17.74 6.63 -4.23
CA PHE A 222 17.63 6.63 -2.77
C PHE A 222 18.94 6.96 -2.05
N ILE A 223 20.10 6.71 -2.68
CA ILE A 223 21.37 7.26 -2.20
C ILE A 223 21.32 8.80 -2.27
N ILE A 224 20.84 9.37 -3.38
CA ILE A 224 20.66 10.82 -3.54
C ILE A 224 19.69 11.39 -2.48
N LEU A 225 18.58 10.68 -2.20
CA LEU A 225 17.66 11.07 -1.14
C LEU A 225 18.31 11.03 0.25
N GLY A 226 19.16 10.04 0.51
CA GLY A 226 19.99 9.99 1.73
C GLY A 226 20.88 11.23 1.87
N PHE A 227 21.60 11.62 0.81
CA PHE A 227 22.39 12.84 0.79
C PHE A 227 21.53 14.11 0.97
N ALA A 228 20.33 14.13 0.40
CA ALA A 228 19.39 15.23 0.61
C ALA A 228 18.99 15.37 2.09
N VAL A 229 18.67 14.24 2.76
CA VAL A 229 18.37 14.23 4.21
C VAL A 229 19.53 14.80 5.01
N GLU A 230 20.76 14.35 4.73
CA GLU A 230 21.96 14.84 5.43
C GLU A 230 22.20 16.33 5.21
N ASN A 231 22.04 16.82 3.97
CA ASN A 231 22.26 18.24 3.66
C ASN A 231 21.17 19.15 4.27
N ILE A 232 19.91 18.68 4.33
CA ILE A 232 18.80 19.42 4.93
C ILE A 232 18.97 19.52 6.45
N THR A 233 19.38 18.42 7.09
CA THR A 233 19.40 18.34 8.55
C THR A 233 20.76 18.66 9.17
N GLY A 234 21.84 18.55 8.39
CA GLY A 234 23.21 18.64 8.91
C GLY A 234 23.62 17.43 9.77
N THR A 235 22.84 16.35 9.76
CA THR A 235 23.00 15.16 10.60
C THR A 235 23.11 13.92 9.71
N PRO A 236 23.93 12.92 10.07
CA PRO A 236 24.03 11.67 9.29
C PRO A 236 22.66 11.02 9.10
N TYR A 237 22.39 10.51 7.89
CA TYR A 237 21.11 9.92 7.51
C TYR A 237 20.57 8.89 8.52
N VAL A 238 21.45 7.99 8.99
CA VAL A 238 21.06 6.93 9.93
C VAL A 238 20.60 7.46 11.29
N GLU A 239 21.17 8.59 11.73
CA GLU A 239 20.79 9.28 12.96
C GLU A 239 19.45 9.99 12.79
N VAL A 240 19.23 10.65 11.65
CA VAL A 240 17.94 11.28 11.35
C VAL A 240 16.81 10.25 11.40
N VAL A 241 16.97 9.08 10.76
CA VAL A 241 15.96 8.02 10.80
C VAL A 241 15.73 7.51 12.23
N ARG A 242 16.83 7.29 12.99
CA ARG A 242 16.71 6.88 14.39
C ARG A 242 15.88 7.88 15.18
N ASP A 243 16.25 9.16 15.15
CA ASP A 243 15.70 10.19 16.02
C ASP A 243 14.27 10.59 15.64
N THR A 244 13.94 10.56 14.33
CA THR A 244 12.64 11.03 13.83
C THR A 244 11.61 9.93 13.62
N ILE A 245 12.03 8.66 13.51
CA ILE A 245 11.13 7.54 13.21
C ILE A 245 11.27 6.43 14.26
N LEU A 246 12.50 5.89 14.46
CA LEU A 246 12.66 4.68 15.26
C LEU A 246 12.39 4.93 16.75
N GLU A 247 13.00 5.95 17.34
CA GLU A 247 12.81 6.28 18.74
C GLU A 247 11.36 6.70 19.07
N PRO A 248 10.71 7.60 18.30
CA PRO A 248 9.31 7.96 18.56
C PRO A 248 8.34 6.77 18.51
N LEU A 249 8.61 5.76 17.66
CA LEU A 249 7.78 4.56 17.55
C LEU A 249 8.22 3.39 18.44
N GLY A 250 9.26 3.59 19.28
CA GLY A 250 9.77 2.56 20.17
C GLY A 250 10.41 1.36 19.47
N MET A 251 10.96 1.54 18.27
CA MET A 251 11.57 0.48 17.44
C MET A 251 13.02 0.22 17.87
N THR A 252 13.19 -0.29 19.06
CA THR A 252 14.51 -0.41 19.72
C THR A 252 15.41 -1.50 19.16
N SER A 253 14.87 -2.40 18.36
CA SER A 253 15.58 -3.50 17.69
C SER A 253 15.80 -3.25 16.19
N THR A 254 15.52 -2.02 15.73
CA THR A 254 15.67 -1.59 14.34
C THR A 254 16.85 -0.63 14.20
N GLY A 255 17.67 -0.80 13.17
CA GLY A 255 18.80 0.08 12.93
C GLY A 255 19.61 -0.32 11.69
N TYR A 256 20.76 0.35 11.52
CA TYR A 256 21.62 0.18 10.34
C TYR A 256 22.90 -0.63 10.64
N SER A 257 23.21 -0.87 11.90
CA SER A 257 24.32 -1.74 12.31
C SER A 257 23.84 -3.17 12.51
N ALA A 258 24.66 -4.14 12.18
CA ALA A 258 24.37 -5.54 12.43
C ALA A 258 24.10 -5.75 13.94
N PRO A 259 22.99 -6.40 14.32
CA PRO A 259 22.67 -6.68 15.70
C PRO A 259 23.57 -7.80 16.27
N GLU A 260 23.37 -8.13 17.55
CA GLU A 260 23.99 -9.34 18.10
C GLU A 260 23.58 -10.57 17.28
N LEU A 261 24.57 -11.42 16.94
CA LEU A 261 24.35 -12.59 16.09
C LEU A 261 23.28 -13.54 16.66
N SER A 262 23.18 -13.66 17.98
CA SER A 262 22.18 -14.50 18.65
C SER A 262 20.73 -14.13 18.32
N ARG A 263 20.48 -12.91 17.87
CA ARG A 263 19.16 -12.40 17.46
C ARG A 263 19.00 -12.33 15.95
N LEU A 264 20.08 -12.41 15.19
CA LEU A 264 20.07 -12.26 13.75
C LEU A 264 19.67 -13.59 13.08
N VAL A 265 18.72 -13.52 12.17
CA VAL A 265 18.38 -14.63 11.28
C VAL A 265 19.46 -14.70 10.19
N VAL A 266 20.29 -15.74 10.22
CA VAL A 266 21.43 -15.88 9.31
C VAL A 266 21.22 -17.07 8.39
N PRO A 267 20.94 -16.86 7.08
CA PRO A 267 20.83 -17.98 6.13
C PRO A 267 22.21 -18.54 5.76
N ASN A 268 22.30 -19.87 5.62
CA ASN A 268 23.56 -20.57 5.31
C ASN A 268 24.21 -20.10 4.00
N ASN A 269 23.40 -19.77 3.01
CA ASN A 269 23.85 -19.37 1.68
C ASN A 269 24.18 -17.88 1.56
N SER A 270 24.07 -17.09 2.63
CA SER A 270 24.23 -15.63 2.59
C SER A 270 24.78 -15.07 3.90
N ARG A 271 25.69 -15.80 4.55
CA ARG A 271 26.31 -15.42 5.83
C ARG A 271 26.97 -14.04 5.77
N ASP A 272 27.69 -13.75 4.69
CA ASP A 272 28.40 -12.48 4.52
C ASP A 272 27.41 -11.31 4.38
N PHE A 273 26.32 -11.51 3.66
CA PHE A 273 25.26 -10.49 3.54
C PHE A 273 24.51 -10.24 4.84
N ALA A 274 24.49 -11.20 5.77
CA ALA A 274 23.80 -11.05 7.04
C ALA A 274 24.36 -9.89 7.87
N VAL A 275 25.67 -9.67 7.83
CA VAL A 275 26.37 -8.66 8.65
C VAL A 275 27.05 -7.56 7.84
N MET A 276 26.90 -7.58 6.51
CA MET A 276 27.55 -6.64 5.61
C MET A 276 27.05 -5.21 5.85
N ASP A 277 27.98 -4.27 6.03
CA ASP A 277 27.67 -2.84 5.93
C ASP A 277 27.47 -2.47 4.46
N VAL A 278 26.39 -1.74 4.17
CA VAL A 278 26.05 -1.30 2.82
C VAL A 278 26.35 0.18 2.59
N TYR A 279 26.92 0.87 3.58
CA TYR A 279 27.44 2.24 3.50
C TYR A 279 26.45 3.23 2.83
N ASN A 280 26.80 3.80 1.66
CA ASN A 280 25.95 4.74 0.93
C ASN A 280 24.57 4.16 0.57
N TYR A 281 24.45 2.83 0.50
CA TYR A 281 23.16 2.16 0.29
C TYR A 281 22.31 2.06 1.57
N ASN A 282 22.75 2.64 2.71
CA ASN A 282 21.92 2.67 3.92
C ASN A 282 20.54 3.25 3.67
N ALA A 283 20.42 4.36 2.91
CA ALA A 283 19.14 4.96 2.55
C ALA A 283 18.32 4.11 1.54
N THR A 284 18.93 3.12 0.93
CA THR A 284 18.33 2.26 -0.09
C THR A 284 17.86 0.92 0.47
N GLY A 285 18.66 0.31 1.38
CA GLY A 285 18.41 -1.06 1.80
C GLY A 285 19.14 -1.52 3.05
N GLY A 286 19.63 -0.61 3.90
CA GLY A 286 20.52 -0.91 5.02
C GLY A 286 19.84 -1.36 6.30
N LEU A 287 18.50 -1.19 6.46
CA LEU A 287 17.83 -1.48 7.72
C LEU A 287 17.81 -2.97 8.08
N TYR A 288 18.02 -3.20 9.36
CA TYR A 288 17.67 -4.41 10.08
C TYR A 288 16.43 -4.13 10.94
N SER A 289 15.53 -5.08 11.10
CA SER A 289 14.39 -4.93 11.99
C SER A 289 13.80 -6.28 12.44
N THR A 290 12.91 -6.22 13.41
CA THR A 290 12.13 -7.36 13.89
C THR A 290 10.69 -7.28 13.42
N PRO A 291 9.95 -8.41 13.39
CA PRO A 291 8.49 -8.39 13.16
C PRO A 291 7.75 -7.47 14.13
N ASN A 292 8.14 -7.43 15.42
CA ASN A 292 7.51 -6.59 16.43
C ASN A 292 7.71 -5.10 16.15
N ASP A 293 8.93 -4.67 15.80
CA ASP A 293 9.22 -3.28 15.46
C ASP A 293 8.49 -2.87 14.16
N LEU A 294 8.45 -3.75 13.15
CA LEU A 294 7.66 -3.49 11.93
C LEU A 294 6.17 -3.34 12.22
N SER A 295 5.63 -4.12 13.16
CA SER A 295 4.25 -3.93 13.62
C SER A 295 4.05 -2.59 14.32
N SER A 296 5.04 -2.12 15.10
CA SER A 296 5.01 -0.76 15.70
C SER A 296 5.06 0.33 14.64
N PHE A 297 5.92 0.18 13.63
CA PHE A 297 5.97 1.09 12.48
C PHE A 297 4.64 1.20 11.75
N LEU A 298 4.04 0.06 11.39
CA LEU A 298 2.77 0.02 10.68
C LEU A 298 1.62 0.61 11.51
N ARG A 299 1.60 0.36 12.84
CA ARG A 299 0.65 1.01 13.76
C ARG A 299 0.84 2.53 13.80
N GLY A 300 2.09 2.99 13.88
CA GLY A 300 2.38 4.43 13.88
C GLY A 300 1.88 5.13 12.60
N LEU A 301 1.94 4.46 11.45
CA LEU A 301 1.37 4.98 10.19
C LEU A 301 -0.16 4.98 10.22
N LEU A 302 -0.79 3.90 10.71
CA LEU A 302 -2.25 3.79 10.82
C LEU A 302 -2.84 4.80 11.82
N ASN A 303 -2.12 5.11 12.90
CA ASN A 303 -2.53 6.06 13.92
C ASN A 303 -2.16 7.51 13.61
N PHE A 304 -1.42 7.74 12.52
CA PHE A 304 -0.93 9.08 12.15
C PHE A 304 0.01 9.69 13.21
N ASP A 305 0.80 8.86 13.90
CA ASP A 305 1.66 9.28 15.02
C ASP A 305 2.81 10.19 14.57
N LEU A 306 3.34 10.02 13.34
CA LEU A 306 4.45 10.81 12.80
C LEU A 306 4.00 11.90 11.82
N LEU A 307 3.07 11.58 10.94
CA LEU A 307 2.44 12.49 10.00
C LEU A 307 0.94 12.53 10.30
N ASN A 308 0.34 13.71 10.26
CA ASN A 308 -1.12 13.81 10.40
C ASN A 308 -1.86 13.07 9.27
N ASN A 309 -3.16 12.83 9.46
CA ASN A 309 -4.00 12.10 8.51
C ASN A 309 -3.90 12.66 7.07
N ALA A 310 -4.00 13.98 6.88
CA ALA A 310 -3.96 14.59 5.56
C ALA A 310 -2.62 14.33 4.83
N ARG A 311 -1.48 14.45 5.54
CA ARG A 311 -0.14 14.19 4.99
C ARG A 311 0.08 12.71 4.72
N THR A 312 -0.35 11.83 5.62
CA THR A 312 -0.27 10.36 5.42
C THR A 312 -1.12 9.94 4.22
N SER A 313 -2.36 10.44 4.12
CA SER A 313 -3.25 10.17 3.00
C SER A 313 -2.67 10.65 1.66
N ALA A 314 -2.06 11.84 1.64
CA ALA A 314 -1.38 12.36 0.46
C ALA A 314 -0.15 11.52 0.07
N TRP A 315 0.61 11.05 1.05
CA TRP A 315 1.78 10.19 0.84
C TRP A 315 1.42 8.83 0.24
N LEU A 316 0.27 8.28 0.57
CA LEU A 316 -0.23 7.01 0.03
C LEU A 316 -0.79 7.14 -1.40
N LYS A 317 -0.97 8.35 -1.96
CA LYS A 317 -1.52 8.50 -3.32
C LYS A 317 -0.54 8.00 -4.39
N PRO A 318 -1.06 7.38 -5.48
CA PRO A 318 -0.23 7.00 -6.62
C PRO A 318 0.43 8.22 -7.28
N GLN A 319 1.67 8.05 -7.71
CA GLN A 319 2.45 9.06 -8.43
C GLN A 319 2.54 8.75 -9.93
N ALA A 320 2.47 7.47 -10.30
CA ALA A 320 2.47 7.03 -11.69
C ALA A 320 1.63 5.77 -11.88
N PHE A 321 1.03 5.66 -13.06
CA PHE A 321 0.43 4.41 -13.52
C PHE A 321 1.50 3.47 -14.06
N THR A 322 1.21 2.18 -14.02
CA THR A 322 1.93 1.16 -14.79
C THR A 322 1.11 0.76 -16.03
N SER A 323 1.59 -0.19 -16.80
CA SER A 323 0.81 -0.76 -17.92
C SER A 323 -0.38 -1.62 -17.45
N SER A 324 -0.46 -1.93 -16.16
CA SER A 324 -1.57 -2.68 -15.56
C SER A 324 -2.49 -1.76 -14.75
N PRO A 325 -3.81 -1.87 -14.87
CA PRO A 325 -4.75 -1.16 -14.00
C PRO A 325 -4.74 -1.68 -12.56
N LEU A 326 -4.12 -2.84 -12.31
CA LEU A 326 -4.08 -3.51 -11.00
C LEU A 326 -2.91 -3.07 -10.13
N ASN A 327 -2.01 -2.22 -10.64
CA ASN A 327 -0.94 -1.66 -9.83
C ASN A 327 -0.51 -0.27 -10.29
N SER A 328 0.04 0.49 -9.37
CA SER A 328 0.62 1.83 -9.59
C SER A 328 1.84 2.03 -8.70
N VAL A 329 2.58 3.08 -8.98
CA VAL A 329 3.79 3.47 -8.25
C VAL A 329 3.49 4.68 -7.38
N GLY A 330 3.79 4.58 -6.09
CA GLY A 330 3.78 5.68 -5.13
C GLY A 330 5.19 6.18 -4.78
N ALA A 331 5.34 6.83 -3.65
CA ALA A 331 6.61 7.36 -3.15
C ALA A 331 6.96 6.77 -1.77
N PRO A 332 7.63 5.62 -1.65
CA PRO A 332 8.05 4.67 -2.70
C PRO A 332 7.13 3.46 -2.81
N TRP A 333 5.84 3.62 -2.54
CA TRP A 333 4.89 2.53 -2.42
C TRP A 333 4.71 1.77 -3.75
N GLU A 334 4.66 0.45 -3.67
CA GLU A 334 4.22 -0.46 -4.72
C GLU A 334 2.74 -0.73 -4.44
N ILE A 335 1.84 -0.04 -5.14
CA ILE A 335 0.41 -0.06 -4.83
C ILE A 335 -0.27 -1.12 -5.68
N TYR A 336 -0.83 -2.15 -5.04
CA TYR A 336 -1.62 -3.18 -5.70
C TYR A 336 -3.11 -2.94 -5.49
N ARG A 337 -3.91 -3.29 -6.49
CA ARG A 337 -5.36 -3.08 -6.52
C ARG A 337 -6.11 -4.35 -6.95
N PRO A 338 -5.99 -5.46 -6.18
CA PRO A 338 -6.72 -6.69 -6.52
C PRO A 338 -8.23 -6.46 -6.45
N THR A 339 -8.96 -7.10 -7.37
CA THR A 339 -10.42 -7.04 -7.46
C THR A 339 -11.10 -8.33 -7.04
N SER A 340 -10.32 -9.37 -6.70
CA SER A 340 -10.82 -10.71 -6.39
C SER A 340 -10.93 -11.00 -4.88
N LEU A 341 -10.57 -10.05 -4.02
CA LEU A 341 -10.55 -10.27 -2.57
C LEU A 341 -11.87 -9.95 -1.87
N LEU A 342 -12.75 -9.18 -2.52
CA LEU A 342 -13.98 -8.66 -1.95
C LEU A 342 -15.21 -9.19 -2.72
N PRO A 343 -16.36 -9.41 -2.06
CA PRO A 343 -17.55 -10.00 -2.68
C PRO A 343 -18.11 -9.19 -3.85
N ASP A 344 -17.99 -7.87 -3.80
CA ASP A 344 -18.45 -6.93 -4.82
C ASP A 344 -17.44 -6.68 -5.95
N ASN A 345 -16.28 -7.36 -5.91
CA ASN A 345 -15.18 -7.25 -6.89
C ASN A 345 -14.63 -5.82 -7.08
N ARG A 346 -14.86 -4.91 -6.13
CA ARG A 346 -14.21 -3.59 -6.18
C ARG A 346 -12.71 -3.71 -5.96
N PRO A 347 -11.90 -2.78 -6.49
CA PRO A 347 -10.48 -2.73 -6.19
C PRO A 347 -10.23 -2.46 -4.70
N LEU A 348 -9.33 -3.23 -4.09
CA LEU A 348 -8.82 -2.97 -2.75
C LEU A 348 -7.43 -2.35 -2.84
N ASP A 349 -7.25 -1.15 -2.31
CA ASP A 349 -5.94 -0.49 -2.31
C ASP A 349 -5.02 -1.09 -1.23
N VAL A 350 -3.94 -1.73 -1.67
CA VAL A 350 -2.92 -2.35 -0.82
C VAL A 350 -1.59 -1.65 -1.07
N TYR A 351 -1.14 -0.86 -0.10
CA TYR A 351 0.10 -0.10 -0.19
C TYR A 351 1.25 -0.93 0.34
N THR A 352 2.12 -1.39 -0.54
CA THR A 352 3.20 -2.31 -0.19
C THR A 352 4.57 -1.70 -0.42
N LYS A 353 5.58 -2.26 0.24
CA LYS A 353 6.97 -2.15 -0.18
C LYS A 353 7.67 -3.48 -0.02
N SER A 354 8.24 -3.95 -1.13
CA SER A 354 9.07 -5.14 -1.14
C SER A 354 10.54 -4.81 -0.89
N GLY A 355 11.28 -5.78 -0.35
CA GLY A 355 12.72 -5.73 -0.19
C GLY A 355 13.36 -7.07 -0.53
N GLY A 356 14.50 -7.05 -1.21
CA GLY A 356 15.28 -8.25 -1.55
C GLY A 356 16.79 -7.98 -1.47
N LEU A 357 17.50 -8.85 -0.77
CA LEU A 357 18.95 -8.99 -0.75
C LEU A 357 19.27 -10.49 -0.85
N PRO A 358 20.47 -10.87 -1.27
CA PRO A 358 20.82 -12.28 -1.26
C PRO A 358 20.53 -12.95 0.08
N GLY A 359 19.66 -13.96 0.06
CA GLY A 359 19.21 -14.70 1.22
C GLY A 359 18.10 -14.06 2.06
N TYR A 360 17.60 -12.88 1.72
CA TYR A 360 16.54 -12.20 2.45
C TYR A 360 15.49 -11.59 1.54
N ASN A 361 14.23 -11.73 1.93
CA ASN A 361 13.11 -10.99 1.35
C ASN A 361 12.20 -10.46 2.45
N ALA A 362 11.73 -9.23 2.28
CA ALA A 362 10.81 -8.59 3.20
C ALA A 362 9.66 -7.91 2.45
N TYR A 363 8.49 -7.90 3.05
CA TYR A 363 7.34 -7.13 2.62
C TYR A 363 6.72 -6.43 3.82
N ILE A 364 6.35 -5.17 3.63
CA ILE A 364 5.37 -4.50 4.48
C ILE A 364 4.18 -4.08 3.65
N ALA A 365 3.01 -4.04 4.25
CA ALA A 365 1.81 -3.54 3.61
C ALA A 365 0.91 -2.79 4.60
N LEU A 366 0.21 -1.77 4.08
CA LEU A 366 -0.94 -1.13 4.71
C LEU A 366 -2.19 -1.42 3.90
N VAL A 367 -3.27 -1.76 4.57
CA VAL A 367 -4.61 -1.91 4.00
C VAL A 367 -5.56 -1.02 4.81
N PRO A 368 -5.59 0.29 4.51
CA PRO A 368 -6.31 1.28 5.32
C PRO A 368 -7.81 1.03 5.40
N GLU A 369 -8.39 0.37 4.41
CA GLU A 369 -9.81 0.01 4.41
C GLU A 369 -10.21 -0.84 5.63
N PHE A 370 -9.30 -1.66 6.13
CA PHE A 370 -9.52 -2.52 7.29
C PHE A 370 -8.66 -2.13 8.51
N ASP A 371 -7.96 -1.01 8.44
CA ASP A 371 -7.02 -0.55 9.47
C ASP A 371 -5.99 -1.61 9.87
N ILE A 372 -5.42 -2.31 8.89
CA ILE A 372 -4.40 -3.32 9.16
C ILE A 372 -3.07 -3.01 8.48
N GLY A 373 -2.01 -3.42 9.17
CA GLY A 373 -0.65 -3.49 8.65
C GLY A 373 -0.15 -4.94 8.65
N ILE A 374 0.59 -5.32 7.61
CA ILE A 374 1.13 -6.67 7.44
C ILE A 374 2.64 -6.58 7.27
N SER A 375 3.40 -7.39 7.98
CA SER A 375 4.83 -7.61 7.74
C SER A 375 5.12 -9.07 7.45
N VAL A 376 5.96 -9.33 6.45
CA VAL A 376 6.46 -10.65 6.07
C VAL A 376 7.96 -10.56 5.90
N ASN A 377 8.71 -11.37 6.63
CA ASN A 377 10.16 -11.48 6.52
C ASN A 377 10.52 -12.92 6.21
N VAL A 378 11.33 -13.15 5.18
CA VAL A 378 11.77 -14.47 4.72
C VAL A 378 13.28 -14.51 4.64
N ALA A 379 13.88 -15.63 5.03
CA ALA A 379 15.32 -15.86 4.92
C ALA A 379 15.61 -17.31 4.47
N GLY A 380 16.60 -17.47 3.59
CA GLY A 380 17.17 -18.76 3.25
C GLY A 380 16.43 -19.59 2.21
N ALA A 381 15.47 -19.05 1.46
CA ALA A 381 14.80 -19.78 0.38
C ALA A 381 15.65 -19.90 -0.90
N GLY A 382 16.81 -19.24 -0.96
CA GLY A 382 17.70 -19.27 -2.12
C GLY A 382 17.10 -18.61 -3.34
N ASP A 383 17.20 -19.22 -4.52
CA ASP A 383 16.65 -18.67 -5.77
C ASP A 383 15.11 -18.52 -5.74
N LYS A 384 14.44 -19.12 -4.75
CA LYS A 384 12.97 -19.06 -4.58
C LYS A 384 12.52 -18.04 -3.54
N ASP A 385 13.43 -17.27 -2.94
CA ASP A 385 13.09 -16.31 -1.88
C ASP A 385 11.91 -15.39 -2.26
N TYR A 386 11.91 -14.91 -3.50
CA TYR A 386 10.86 -14.02 -4.00
C TYR A 386 9.50 -14.72 -4.16
N ASP A 387 9.49 -15.97 -4.62
CA ASP A 387 8.24 -16.73 -4.78
C ASP A 387 7.65 -17.11 -3.43
N VAL A 388 8.50 -17.46 -2.46
CA VAL A 388 8.05 -17.81 -1.10
C VAL A 388 7.41 -16.60 -0.41
N VAL A 389 8.06 -15.43 -0.44
CA VAL A 389 7.51 -14.22 0.21
C VAL A 389 6.18 -13.79 -0.44
N ARG A 390 6.05 -13.90 -1.76
CA ARG A 390 4.81 -13.60 -2.47
C ARG A 390 3.69 -14.59 -2.14
N ALA A 391 3.99 -15.89 -2.08
CA ALA A 391 3.03 -16.91 -1.72
C ALA A 391 2.49 -16.70 -0.29
N ILE A 392 3.37 -16.35 0.65
CA ILE A 392 2.98 -16.01 2.02
C ILE A 392 2.08 -14.77 2.02
N PHE A 393 2.51 -13.70 1.37
CA PHE A 393 1.75 -12.43 1.34
C PHE A 393 0.37 -12.60 0.69
N SER A 394 0.29 -13.26 -0.48
CA SER A 394 -1.00 -13.61 -1.11
C SER A 394 -1.89 -14.42 -0.19
N SER A 395 -1.35 -15.46 0.46
CA SER A 395 -2.12 -16.30 1.38
C SER A 395 -2.71 -15.53 2.55
N VAL A 396 -1.96 -14.55 3.09
CA VAL A 396 -2.46 -13.67 4.16
C VAL A 396 -3.63 -12.83 3.65
N LEU A 397 -3.48 -12.15 2.52
CA LEU A 397 -4.55 -11.31 1.96
C LEU A 397 -5.80 -12.13 1.59
N GLU A 398 -5.63 -13.23 0.85
CA GLU A 398 -6.73 -14.07 0.35
C GLU A 398 -7.53 -14.74 1.48
N THR A 399 -6.89 -15.03 2.62
CA THR A 399 -7.55 -15.70 3.73
C THR A 399 -8.08 -14.75 4.80
N LEU A 400 -7.48 -13.57 4.95
CA LEU A 400 -7.83 -12.63 6.01
C LEU A 400 -8.82 -11.57 5.54
N VAL A 401 -8.63 -10.98 4.35
CA VAL A 401 -9.43 -9.86 3.86
C VAL A 401 -10.93 -10.18 3.76
N PRO A 402 -11.36 -11.35 3.20
CA PRO A 402 -12.78 -11.66 3.17
C PRO A 402 -13.44 -11.76 4.55
N GLY A 403 -12.69 -12.24 5.54
CA GLY A 403 -13.17 -12.30 6.92
C GLY A 403 -13.25 -10.93 7.59
N LEU A 404 -12.33 -10.02 7.27
CA LEU A 404 -12.37 -8.62 7.74
C LEU A 404 -13.57 -7.87 7.14
N ASP A 405 -13.82 -8.03 5.84
CA ASP A 405 -14.99 -7.44 5.17
C ASP A 405 -16.31 -7.95 5.80
N ALA A 406 -16.43 -9.26 6.00
CA ALA A 406 -17.60 -9.84 6.66
C ALA A 406 -17.81 -9.34 8.09
N LEU A 407 -16.72 -9.13 8.84
CA LEU A 407 -16.77 -8.58 10.19
C LEU A 407 -17.19 -7.10 10.16
N ALA A 408 -16.61 -6.29 9.27
CA ALA A 408 -16.98 -4.88 9.08
C ALA A 408 -18.47 -4.73 8.72
N ARG A 409 -18.97 -5.56 7.79
CA ARG A 409 -20.41 -5.60 7.44
C ARG A 409 -21.27 -5.97 8.63
N THR A 410 -20.90 -6.98 9.41
CA THR A 410 -21.65 -7.41 10.60
C THR A 410 -21.72 -6.28 11.63
N GLN A 411 -20.60 -5.63 11.93
CA GLN A 411 -20.54 -4.53 12.90
C GLN A 411 -21.29 -3.29 12.39
N ALA A 412 -21.16 -2.95 11.11
CA ALA A 412 -21.89 -1.86 10.50
C ALA A 412 -23.42 -2.11 10.51
N ALA A 413 -23.85 -3.34 10.21
CA ALA A 413 -25.26 -3.71 10.28
C ALA A 413 -25.81 -3.57 11.70
N GLN A 414 -25.08 -4.02 12.72
CA GLN A 414 -25.48 -3.90 14.11
C GLN A 414 -25.58 -2.43 14.56
N LYS A 415 -24.61 -1.59 14.17
CA LYS A 415 -24.54 -0.20 14.62
C LYS A 415 -25.47 0.72 13.83
N TYR A 416 -25.49 0.62 12.50
CA TYR A 416 -26.13 1.63 11.63
C TYR A 416 -27.39 1.17 10.92
N ALA A 417 -27.56 -0.13 10.62
CA ALA A 417 -28.78 -0.58 9.94
C ALA A 417 -30.00 -0.43 10.84
N GLY A 418 -31.15 -0.17 10.19
CA GLY A 418 -32.43 -0.04 10.90
C GLY A 418 -33.34 1.01 10.29
N THR A 419 -34.40 1.30 11.02
CA THR A 419 -35.39 2.30 10.66
C THR A 419 -35.25 3.51 11.57
N TYR A 420 -35.20 4.67 10.96
CA TYR A 420 -35.12 5.98 11.62
C TYR A 420 -36.38 6.76 11.28
N THR A 421 -37.07 7.30 12.27
CA THR A 421 -38.39 7.96 12.07
C THR A 421 -38.55 9.26 12.83
N SER A 422 -39.37 10.16 12.31
CA SER A 422 -39.87 11.32 13.04
C SER A 422 -41.30 11.70 12.58
N GLY A 423 -42.04 12.38 13.47
CA GLY A 423 -43.41 12.80 13.19
C GLY A 423 -44.43 11.67 13.36
N SER A 424 -45.66 11.94 12.97
CA SER A 424 -46.80 11.00 13.04
C SER A 424 -47.78 11.21 11.90
N GLY A 425 -48.51 10.16 11.51
CA GLY A 425 -49.49 10.22 10.44
C GLY A 425 -48.91 10.64 9.09
N ASN A 426 -49.56 11.53 8.36
CA ASN A 426 -49.13 11.99 7.03
C ASN A 426 -47.91 12.91 7.03
N THR A 427 -47.39 13.28 8.20
CA THR A 427 -46.19 14.08 8.35
C THR A 427 -44.99 13.24 8.77
N THR A 428 -45.10 11.91 8.72
CA THR A 428 -44.04 11.01 9.07
C THR A 428 -42.88 11.11 8.06
N SER A 429 -41.70 11.25 8.58
CA SER A 429 -40.44 11.14 7.84
C SER A 429 -39.71 9.87 8.26
N SER A 430 -39.08 9.18 7.34
CA SER A 430 -38.36 7.94 7.64
C SER A 430 -37.17 7.74 6.73
N LEU A 431 -36.12 7.12 7.29
CA LEU A 431 -34.95 6.59 6.58
C LEU A 431 -34.77 5.14 6.99
N VAL A 432 -34.64 4.23 6.03
CA VAL A 432 -34.38 2.82 6.26
C VAL A 432 -33.04 2.48 5.60
N MET A 433 -32.10 1.97 6.39
CA MET A 433 -30.77 1.60 5.93
C MET A 433 -30.47 0.14 6.25
N SER A 434 -29.76 -0.50 5.34
CA SER A 434 -29.34 -1.91 5.45
C SER A 434 -27.87 -2.08 5.05
N VAL A 435 -27.32 -3.25 5.35
CA VAL A 435 -26.06 -3.75 4.79
C VAL A 435 -26.39 -4.96 3.94
N ASP A 436 -26.00 -4.93 2.68
CA ASP A 436 -26.15 -6.02 1.72
C ASP A 436 -24.77 -6.47 1.19
N ASP A 437 -24.71 -7.21 0.07
CA ASP A 437 -23.45 -7.63 -0.55
C ASP A 437 -22.71 -6.49 -1.28
N GLY A 438 -23.34 -5.33 -1.48
CA GLY A 438 -22.72 -4.15 -2.08
C GLY A 438 -21.87 -3.34 -1.07
N PRO A 439 -21.11 -2.33 -1.52
CA PRO A 439 -20.30 -1.48 -0.65
C PRO A 439 -21.13 -0.47 0.15
N GLY A 440 -20.70 -0.12 1.35
CA GLY A 440 -21.35 0.90 2.18
C GLY A 440 -22.71 0.48 2.76
N LEU A 441 -23.46 1.45 3.27
CA LEU A 441 -24.84 1.26 3.75
C LEU A 441 -25.82 1.56 2.62
N LYS A 442 -26.72 0.67 2.33
CA LYS A 442 -27.78 0.88 1.33
C LYS A 442 -28.94 1.66 1.92
N VAL A 443 -29.43 2.67 1.20
CA VAL A 443 -30.65 3.40 1.52
C VAL A 443 -31.82 2.68 0.86
N GLU A 444 -32.56 1.89 1.64
CA GLU A 444 -33.72 1.11 1.15
C GLU A 444 -34.97 1.99 0.95
N LYS A 445 -35.13 2.96 1.83
CA LYS A 445 -36.27 3.86 1.80
C LYS A 445 -35.90 5.18 2.44
N TRP A 446 -36.37 6.28 1.82
CA TRP A 446 -36.20 7.61 2.39
C TRP A 446 -37.43 8.46 2.11
N THR A 447 -38.10 8.90 3.15
CA THR A 447 -39.29 9.77 3.05
C THR A 447 -39.12 11.05 3.86
N LEU A 448 -39.62 12.15 3.34
CA LEU A 448 -39.67 13.45 4.02
C LEU A 448 -41.08 13.97 3.97
N LEU A 449 -41.73 14.10 5.14
CA LEU A 449 -43.13 14.56 5.26
C LEU A 449 -44.10 13.80 4.33
N GLY A 450 -43.92 12.48 4.24
CA GLY A 450 -44.71 11.59 3.39
C GLY A 450 -44.29 11.50 1.92
N ASN A 451 -43.39 12.35 1.44
CA ASN A 451 -42.88 12.30 0.06
C ASN A 451 -41.64 11.38 -0.05
N ASN A 452 -41.54 10.65 -1.14
CA ASN A 452 -40.40 9.80 -1.41
C ASN A 452 -39.17 10.63 -1.87
N VAL A 453 -38.13 10.71 -1.05
CA VAL A 453 -36.91 11.46 -1.37
C VAL A 453 -36.13 10.79 -2.51
N LEU A 454 -36.17 9.45 -2.61
CA LEU A 454 -35.45 8.72 -3.66
C LEU A 454 -36.00 9.04 -5.07
N ASP A 455 -37.29 9.38 -5.22
CA ASP A 455 -37.81 9.83 -6.51
C ASP A 455 -37.24 11.21 -6.90
N ILE A 456 -37.04 12.09 -5.92
CA ILE A 456 -36.39 13.40 -6.13
C ILE A 456 -34.94 13.20 -6.51
N VAL A 457 -34.21 12.33 -5.80
CA VAL A 457 -32.81 11.98 -6.09
C VAL A 457 -32.68 11.38 -7.50
N ALA A 458 -33.59 10.46 -7.88
CA ALA A 458 -33.62 9.87 -9.20
C ALA A 458 -33.85 10.95 -10.29
N MET A 459 -34.80 11.84 -10.09
CA MET A 459 -35.08 12.95 -11.03
C MET A 459 -33.82 13.85 -11.21
N LEU A 460 -33.16 14.22 -10.12
CA LEU A 460 -31.95 15.05 -10.15
C LEU A 460 -30.79 14.32 -10.89
N ASN A 461 -30.72 13.01 -10.77
CA ASN A 461 -29.75 12.16 -11.48
C ASN A 461 -30.23 11.71 -12.88
N ARG A 462 -31.31 12.29 -13.41
CA ARG A 462 -31.90 11.95 -14.71
C ARG A 462 -32.22 10.46 -14.87
N ALA A 463 -32.63 9.81 -13.79
CA ALA A 463 -33.06 8.42 -13.77
C ALA A 463 -34.63 8.35 -13.83
N GLN A 464 -35.16 7.21 -14.28
CA GLN A 464 -36.61 7.00 -14.45
C GLN A 464 -37.25 6.44 -13.15
N GLY A 465 -37.15 7.19 -12.05
CA GLY A 465 -37.73 6.84 -10.75
C GLY A 465 -36.76 6.14 -9.79
N ALA A 466 -37.16 5.98 -8.53
CA ALA A 466 -36.35 5.46 -7.44
C ALA A 466 -35.77 4.04 -7.71
N ALA A 467 -36.50 3.20 -8.44
CA ALA A 467 -36.06 1.85 -8.78
C ALA A 467 -34.88 1.79 -9.77
N ALA A 468 -34.58 2.92 -10.44
CA ALA A 468 -33.47 3.01 -11.40
C ALA A 468 -32.16 3.53 -10.77
N ILE A 469 -32.14 3.76 -9.45
CA ILE A 469 -30.96 4.21 -8.70
C ILE A 469 -30.70 3.31 -7.51
N ASP A 470 -29.43 3.21 -7.15
CA ASP A 470 -28.95 2.68 -5.88
C ASP A 470 -28.27 3.82 -5.12
N VAL A 471 -28.74 4.10 -3.90
CA VAL A 471 -28.18 5.15 -3.05
C VAL A 471 -27.51 4.50 -1.86
N ARG A 472 -26.22 4.78 -1.70
CA ARG A 472 -25.39 4.19 -0.66
C ARG A 472 -24.67 5.26 0.14
N ALA A 473 -24.53 5.01 1.44
CA ALA A 473 -23.80 5.90 2.34
C ALA A 473 -22.40 5.31 2.63
N TYR A 474 -21.43 6.21 2.65
CA TYR A 474 -20.02 5.91 2.93
C TYR A 474 -19.49 6.83 4.03
N PRO A 475 -18.64 6.34 4.97
CA PRO A 475 -18.09 7.17 6.03
C PRO A 475 -17.16 8.25 5.46
N ILE A 476 -17.24 9.50 5.95
CA ILE A 476 -16.37 10.61 5.51
C ILE A 476 -15.03 10.62 6.28
N GLY A 477 -14.99 10.05 7.46
CA GLY A 477 -13.81 10.04 8.34
C GLY A 477 -14.10 9.35 9.66
N GLU A 478 -13.47 9.82 10.72
CA GLU A 478 -13.66 9.27 12.07
C GLU A 478 -14.94 9.81 12.75
N ASP A 479 -15.52 10.89 12.21
CA ASP A 479 -16.81 11.43 12.62
C ASP A 479 -17.93 10.52 12.13
N GLU A 480 -19.05 10.52 12.83
CA GLU A 480 -20.26 9.77 12.43
C GLU A 480 -20.99 10.43 11.24
N ARG A 481 -20.26 11.14 10.37
CA ARG A 481 -20.75 11.74 9.12
C ARG A 481 -20.55 10.81 7.95
N TRP A 482 -21.59 10.70 7.13
CA TRP A 482 -21.62 9.82 5.97
C TRP A 482 -22.09 10.57 4.74
N LEU A 483 -21.48 10.23 3.60
CA LEU A 483 -21.80 10.82 2.31
C LEU A 483 -22.64 9.84 1.48
N LEU A 484 -23.73 10.31 0.90
CA LEU A 484 -24.58 9.53 0.02
C LEU A 484 -24.05 9.62 -1.41
N VAL A 485 -23.83 8.47 -2.02
CA VAL A 485 -23.49 8.34 -3.44
C VAL A 485 -24.65 7.68 -4.16
N THR A 486 -25.06 8.26 -5.28
CA THR A 486 -26.15 7.74 -6.11
C THR A 486 -25.59 7.14 -7.38
N GLU A 487 -25.90 5.87 -7.62
CA GLU A 487 -25.54 5.14 -8.84
C GLU A 487 -26.78 4.71 -9.61
N LYS A 488 -26.67 4.56 -10.93
CA LYS A 488 -27.76 3.98 -11.74
C LYS A 488 -27.71 2.46 -11.65
N VAL A 489 -28.86 1.85 -11.38
CA VAL A 489 -28.98 0.39 -11.38
C VAL A 489 -28.68 -0.17 -12.77
N GLY A 490 -27.78 -1.16 -12.83
CA GLY A 490 -27.33 -1.76 -14.10
C GLY A 490 -26.23 -0.98 -14.81
N GLY A 491 -25.69 0.09 -14.18
CA GLY A 491 -24.66 0.93 -14.77
C GLY A 491 -25.18 1.73 -15.98
N ASP A 492 -24.26 2.32 -16.72
CA ASP A 492 -24.58 3.07 -17.95
C ASP A 492 -24.72 2.09 -19.13
N GLN A 493 -25.87 1.37 -19.18
CA GLN A 493 -26.19 0.43 -20.26
C GLN A 493 -26.21 1.21 -21.59
N GLY A 494 -25.23 0.92 -22.45
CA GLY A 494 -25.05 1.58 -23.73
C GLY A 494 -24.05 2.73 -23.74
N ALA A 495 -23.31 2.95 -22.65
CA ALA A 495 -22.16 3.85 -22.67
C ALA A 495 -21.17 3.43 -23.78
N PRO A 496 -20.60 4.40 -24.53
CA PRO A 496 -19.51 4.08 -25.45
C PRO A 496 -18.36 3.34 -24.74
N ALA A 497 -17.67 2.42 -25.43
CA ALA A 497 -16.67 1.53 -24.84
C ALA A 497 -15.58 2.23 -24.00
N VAL A 498 -15.27 3.50 -24.33
CA VAL A 498 -14.30 4.32 -23.58
C VAL A 498 -14.78 4.63 -22.14
N TYR A 499 -16.10 4.70 -21.95
CA TYR A 499 -16.70 5.05 -20.65
C TYR A 499 -17.26 3.83 -19.90
N ALA A 500 -17.24 2.66 -20.53
CA ALA A 500 -17.72 1.43 -19.90
C ALA A 500 -16.85 1.08 -18.68
N GLY A 501 -17.47 1.04 -17.50
CA GLY A 501 -16.79 0.74 -16.24
C GLY A 501 -15.99 1.91 -15.64
N THR A 502 -16.17 3.15 -16.13
CA THR A 502 -15.66 4.34 -15.44
C THR A 502 -16.50 4.66 -14.21
N CYS A 503 -15.86 5.22 -13.19
CA CYS A 503 -16.50 5.64 -11.94
C CYS A 503 -16.56 7.17 -11.90
N ASP A 504 -17.71 7.73 -12.24
CA ASP A 504 -17.91 9.18 -12.35
C ASP A 504 -18.60 9.79 -11.11
N GLY A 505 -18.97 8.98 -10.11
CA GLY A 505 -19.66 9.42 -8.90
C GLY A 505 -18.99 10.56 -8.16
N TRP A 506 -17.65 10.62 -8.20
CA TRP A 506 -16.88 11.69 -7.56
C TRP A 506 -17.14 13.10 -8.12
N PHE A 507 -17.62 13.23 -9.37
CA PHE A 507 -18.04 14.51 -9.95
C PHE A 507 -19.34 15.04 -9.33
N LEU A 508 -20.15 14.18 -8.72
CA LEU A 508 -21.52 14.50 -8.29
C LEU A 508 -21.62 14.76 -6.78
N LEU A 509 -20.51 14.56 -6.05
CA LEU A 509 -20.47 14.77 -4.60
C LEU A 509 -20.68 16.25 -4.26
N ASP A 510 -21.53 16.54 -3.24
CA ASP A 510 -21.86 17.88 -2.79
C ASP A 510 -22.45 18.79 -3.90
N GLN A 511 -23.06 18.19 -4.93
CA GLN A 511 -23.57 18.92 -6.07
C GLN A 511 -24.91 19.61 -5.77
N VAL A 512 -25.78 18.97 -4.99
CA VAL A 512 -27.12 19.46 -4.71
C VAL A 512 -27.20 19.99 -3.29
N ARG A 513 -27.52 21.27 -3.17
CA ARG A 513 -27.68 21.96 -1.88
C ARG A 513 -29.08 22.50 -1.69
N PHE A 514 -29.56 22.48 -0.45
CA PHE A 514 -30.78 23.14 -0.06
C PHE A 514 -30.50 24.21 1.00
N ALA A 515 -30.73 25.46 0.64
CA ALA A 515 -30.46 26.63 1.47
C ALA A 515 -29.02 26.58 2.08
N GLY A 516 -28.01 26.29 1.23
CA GLY A 516 -26.61 26.31 1.56
C GLY A 516 -26.03 25.02 2.19
N LEU A 517 -26.87 24.03 2.55
CA LEU A 517 -26.39 22.77 3.11
C LEU A 517 -26.46 21.62 2.09
N PRO A 518 -25.51 20.68 2.11
CA PRO A 518 -25.49 19.52 1.21
C PRO A 518 -26.71 18.62 1.50
N THR A 519 -27.29 18.03 0.44
CA THR A 519 -28.44 17.13 0.56
C THR A 519 -28.03 15.66 0.57
N ASP A 520 -26.77 15.38 0.32
CA ASP A 520 -26.14 14.06 0.25
C ASP A 520 -25.32 13.70 1.51
N GLU A 521 -25.62 14.35 2.64
CA GLU A 521 -24.98 14.11 3.94
C GLU A 521 -25.98 13.54 4.96
N ILE A 522 -25.54 12.51 5.68
CA ILE A 522 -26.21 11.91 6.83
C ILE A 522 -25.24 11.87 8.01
N ASP A 523 -25.68 12.44 9.14
CA ASP A 523 -24.94 12.38 10.41
C ASP A 523 -25.65 11.41 11.34
N PHE A 524 -24.97 10.37 11.82
CA PHE A 524 -25.52 9.51 12.85
C PHE A 524 -25.33 10.11 14.24
N VAL A 525 -26.39 10.08 15.03
CA VAL A 525 -26.37 10.54 16.42
C VAL A 525 -26.02 9.36 17.31
N VAL A 526 -24.85 9.43 17.95
CA VAL A 526 -24.35 8.38 18.85
C VAL A 526 -24.52 8.82 20.31
N LYS A 527 -25.04 7.92 21.15
CA LYS A 527 -25.11 8.07 22.59
C LYS A 527 -24.68 6.76 23.25
N ASP A 528 -23.73 6.86 24.18
CA ASP A 528 -23.17 5.70 24.91
C ASP A 528 -22.63 4.59 23.97
N GLY A 529 -22.07 5.00 22.80
CA GLY A 529 -21.52 4.08 21.80
C GLY A 529 -22.56 3.54 20.79
N GLU A 530 -23.84 3.75 21.01
CA GLU A 530 -24.94 3.24 20.18
C GLU A 530 -25.52 4.36 19.30
N VAL A 531 -25.89 4.02 18.07
CA VAL A 531 -26.60 4.94 17.17
C VAL A 531 -28.07 5.04 17.59
N VAL A 532 -28.47 6.22 18.04
CA VAL A 532 -29.84 6.52 18.50
C VAL A 532 -30.66 7.34 17.50
N GLY A 533 -30.04 7.85 16.45
CA GLY A 533 -30.73 8.66 15.45
C GLY A 533 -29.88 8.96 14.23
N ALA A 534 -30.47 9.64 13.26
CA ALA A 534 -29.82 10.14 12.06
C ALA A 534 -30.32 11.55 11.74
N VAL A 535 -29.43 12.40 11.24
CA VAL A 535 -29.75 13.76 10.79
C VAL A 535 -29.35 13.90 9.34
N SER A 536 -30.26 14.46 8.50
CA SER A 536 -29.87 14.98 7.20
C SER A 536 -29.82 16.50 7.29
N PRO A 537 -28.66 17.13 7.35
CA PRO A 537 -28.54 18.58 7.54
C PRO A 537 -29.16 19.36 6.40
N GLY A 538 -28.98 18.95 5.15
CA GLY A 538 -29.54 19.57 3.97
C GLY A 538 -31.08 19.58 3.96
N LEU A 539 -31.70 18.48 4.34
CA LEU A 539 -33.16 18.35 4.38
C LEU A 539 -33.77 18.79 5.72
N ARG A 540 -32.98 19.29 6.67
CA ARG A 540 -33.44 19.71 8.03
C ARG A 540 -34.18 18.58 8.76
N GLN A 541 -33.81 17.34 8.50
CA GLN A 541 -34.50 16.16 9.01
C GLN A 541 -33.72 15.58 10.20
N GLN A 542 -34.43 15.40 11.32
CA GLN A 542 -33.94 14.69 12.50
C GLN A 542 -34.80 13.45 12.72
N LEU A 543 -34.18 12.30 12.83
CA LEU A 543 -34.85 11.00 12.94
C LEU A 543 -34.31 10.26 14.16
N THR A 544 -35.18 9.56 14.86
CA THR A 544 -34.83 8.67 15.98
C THR A 544 -34.81 7.23 15.48
N LYS A 545 -33.82 6.46 15.86
CA LYS A 545 -33.72 5.03 15.55
C LYS A 545 -34.79 4.27 16.34
N SER A 546 -35.59 3.43 15.68
CA SER A 546 -36.68 2.66 16.27
C SER A 546 -36.30 1.24 16.57
#